data_c88c44683fade29c02635b19d3853241
#
_entry.id   c88c44683fade29c02635b19d3853241
#
_cell.length_a   1.000
_cell.length_b   1.000
_cell.length_c   1.000
_cell.angle_alpha   90.00
_cell.angle_beta   90.00
_cell.angle_gamma   90.00
#
_symmetry.space_group_name_H-M   'P 1'
#
loop_
_entity.id
_entity.type
_entity.pdbx_description
1 polymer ?
#
loop_
_entity_poly.entity_id
_entity_poly.type
_entity_poly.pdbx_seq_one_letter_code
_entity_poly.pdbx_strand_id
1 'polypeptide(L)'
;DAFSDSIVPQNVLNLSQRVNMLIKILRRRNLKERKQVLIVIDAFRNPYEATFFKDRYSAFYLFAVNSTDNERKDRLMQIGFTYVSLADLDKKEYPSLDNSINDFYHINIEKTVEIADVHINNPDSKAKDFAVTKRQIIRYIGLIMHPGLVPPTQIEYCMQTAYDSKLNSGCLSRQVGAVITDRDYNIISTGWNTAPSNQVPCSLRSLQALVRDDKDDEVGMSEYERTDEEYREFLRSKVSKIDFSLLH
;
A
#
# COMPACT_ATOMS: atom_id res chain seq x y z
N ASP A 1 -19.18 3.91 -19.79
CA ASP A 1 -19.60 2.59 -20.31
C ASP A 1 -18.62 1.52 -19.86
N ALA A 2 -18.73 1.13 -18.56
CA ALA A 2 -18.00 0.00 -18.01
C ALA A 2 -18.48 -1.36 -18.56
N PHE A 3 -19.38 -1.33 -19.56
CA PHE A 3 -20.01 -2.51 -20.15
C PHE A 3 -19.79 -2.63 -21.68
N SER A 4 -18.86 -1.87 -22.27
CA SER A 4 -18.50 -2.13 -23.66
C SER A 4 -17.58 -3.34 -23.72
N ASP A 5 -17.86 -4.28 -24.61
CA ASP A 5 -17.10 -5.53 -24.84
C ASP A 5 -15.63 -5.30 -25.26
N SER A 6 -15.21 -4.07 -25.46
CA SER A 6 -13.82 -3.69 -25.70
C SER A 6 -13.23 -3.03 -24.45
N ILE A 7 -12.37 -3.77 -23.77
CA ILE A 7 -11.57 -3.26 -22.66
C ILE A 7 -10.55 -2.26 -23.22
N VAL A 8 -10.86 -0.97 -23.09
CA VAL A 8 -9.94 0.11 -23.46
C VAL A 8 -9.26 0.61 -22.18
N PRO A 9 -7.93 0.60 -22.10
CA PRO A 9 -7.20 1.04 -20.90
C PRO A 9 -7.62 2.40 -20.37
N GLN A 10 -8.09 3.29 -21.26
CA GLN A 10 -8.61 4.62 -20.91
C GLN A 10 -9.88 4.60 -20.05
N ASN A 11 -10.62 3.48 -20.03
CA ASN A 11 -11.90 3.36 -19.32
C ASN A 11 -11.77 2.89 -17.87
N VAL A 12 -10.60 2.37 -17.45
CA VAL A 12 -10.37 1.83 -16.09
C VAL A 12 -10.77 2.82 -15.00
N LEU A 13 -10.48 4.09 -15.19
CA LEU A 13 -10.70 5.14 -14.21
C LEU A 13 -11.94 6.01 -14.49
N ASN A 14 -12.80 5.64 -15.43
CA ASN A 14 -13.96 6.46 -15.79
C ASN A 14 -14.89 6.71 -14.61
N LEU A 15 -15.16 5.69 -13.78
CA LEU A 15 -15.98 5.83 -12.59
C LEU A 15 -15.32 6.78 -11.59
N SER A 16 -14.04 6.59 -11.31
CA SER A 16 -13.27 7.44 -10.40
C SER A 16 -13.22 8.89 -10.88
N GLN A 17 -13.10 9.12 -12.18
CA GLN A 17 -13.14 10.48 -12.77
C GLN A 17 -14.51 11.14 -12.60
N ARG A 18 -15.62 10.41 -12.80
CA ARG A 18 -16.98 10.91 -12.57
C ARG A 18 -17.20 11.26 -11.09
N VAL A 19 -16.80 10.38 -10.18
CA VAL A 19 -16.86 10.65 -8.74
C VAL A 19 -16.00 11.88 -8.38
N ASN A 20 -14.82 12.00 -8.96
CA ASN A 20 -13.95 13.18 -8.78
C ASN A 20 -14.61 14.49 -9.25
N MET A 21 -15.36 14.46 -10.36
CA MET A 21 -16.15 15.62 -10.79
C MET A 21 -17.22 15.99 -9.76
N LEU A 22 -17.95 15.03 -9.22
CA LEU A 22 -18.95 15.25 -8.15
C LEU A 22 -18.29 15.86 -6.90
N ILE A 23 -17.14 15.33 -6.47
CA ILE A 23 -16.38 15.89 -5.35
C ILE A 23 -16.04 17.35 -5.61
N LYS A 24 -15.55 17.70 -6.80
CA LYS A 24 -15.21 19.09 -7.16
C LYS A 24 -16.44 20.00 -7.13
N ILE A 25 -17.59 19.53 -7.60
CA ILE A 25 -18.85 20.30 -7.56
C ILE A 25 -19.27 20.54 -6.11
N LEU A 26 -19.31 19.49 -5.28
CA LEU A 26 -19.67 19.59 -3.86
C LEU A 26 -18.73 20.54 -3.10
N ARG A 27 -17.43 20.42 -3.32
CA ARG A 27 -16.44 21.33 -2.70
C ARG A 27 -16.66 22.78 -3.11
N ARG A 28 -16.87 23.05 -4.41
CA ARG A 28 -17.11 24.42 -4.90
C ARG A 28 -18.39 25.03 -4.30
N ARG A 29 -19.45 24.22 -4.16
CA ARG A 29 -20.71 24.67 -3.54
C ARG A 29 -20.51 25.05 -2.06
N ASN A 30 -19.87 24.18 -1.29
CA ASN A 30 -19.68 24.37 0.14
C ASN A 30 -18.59 25.43 0.45
N LEU A 31 -17.63 25.63 -0.45
CA LEU A 31 -16.63 26.69 -0.30
C LEU A 31 -17.28 28.08 -0.29
N LYS A 32 -18.35 28.29 -1.06
CA LYS A 32 -19.13 29.53 -1.04
C LYS A 32 -19.82 29.76 0.31
N GLU A 33 -20.16 28.69 1.00
CA GLU A 33 -20.79 28.72 2.32
C GLU A 33 -19.80 28.64 3.49
N ARG A 34 -18.46 28.62 3.20
CA ARG A 34 -17.38 28.43 4.19
C ARG A 34 -17.55 27.18 5.07
N LYS A 35 -18.14 26.12 4.53
CA LYS A 35 -18.35 24.84 5.24
C LYS A 35 -17.28 23.84 4.88
N GLN A 36 -16.81 23.09 5.88
CA GLN A 36 -16.00 21.90 5.62
C GLN A 36 -16.86 20.84 4.94
N VAL A 37 -16.26 20.11 3.99
CA VAL A 37 -16.92 19.03 3.26
C VAL A 37 -16.27 17.71 3.66
N LEU A 38 -17.03 16.87 4.32
CA LEU A 38 -16.70 15.47 4.54
C LEU A 38 -17.44 14.63 3.52
N ILE A 39 -16.72 13.84 2.76
CA ILE A 39 -17.28 12.97 1.72
C ILE A 39 -16.85 11.54 2.06
N VAL A 40 -17.84 10.65 2.12
CA VAL A 40 -17.64 9.22 2.28
C VAL A 40 -17.96 8.55 0.94
N ILE A 41 -17.06 7.73 0.46
CA ILE A 41 -17.25 6.92 -0.74
C ILE A 41 -17.31 5.46 -0.30
N ASP A 42 -18.43 4.80 -0.56
CA ASP A 42 -18.65 3.39 -0.31
C ASP A 42 -18.75 2.69 -1.67
N ALA A 43 -18.03 1.73 -1.96
CA ALA A 43 -16.96 0.93 -1.44
C ALA A 43 -15.89 0.78 -2.54
N PHE A 44 -14.64 1.00 -2.22
CA PHE A 44 -13.56 0.70 -3.15
C PHE A 44 -13.28 -0.80 -3.19
N ARG A 45 -13.25 -1.37 -4.39
CA ARG A 45 -12.96 -2.80 -4.59
C ARG A 45 -11.78 -3.03 -5.55
N ASN A 46 -11.29 -1.97 -6.16
CA ASN A 46 -10.14 -2.00 -7.06
C ASN A 46 -9.04 -1.07 -6.51
N PRO A 47 -7.80 -1.55 -6.35
CA PRO A 47 -6.71 -0.77 -5.78
C PRO A 47 -6.34 0.47 -6.62
N TYR A 48 -6.50 0.40 -7.95
CA TYR A 48 -6.20 1.53 -8.84
C TYR A 48 -7.18 2.69 -8.66
N GLU A 49 -8.46 2.39 -8.38
CA GLU A 49 -9.45 3.42 -8.05
C GLU A 49 -9.09 4.14 -6.75
N ALA A 50 -8.68 3.38 -5.73
CA ALA A 50 -8.24 3.96 -4.45
C ALA A 50 -6.97 4.80 -4.63
N THR A 51 -5.98 4.30 -5.36
CA THR A 51 -4.74 5.02 -5.68
C THR A 51 -5.03 6.31 -6.44
N PHE A 52 -5.98 6.30 -7.39
CA PHE A 52 -6.40 7.51 -8.10
C PHE A 52 -6.81 8.65 -7.17
N PHE A 53 -7.48 8.35 -6.05
CA PHE A 53 -7.87 9.35 -5.05
C PHE A 53 -6.74 9.70 -4.10
N LYS A 54 -5.90 8.73 -3.71
CA LYS A 54 -4.71 8.97 -2.88
C LYS A 54 -3.76 9.97 -3.54
N ASP A 55 -3.52 9.82 -4.83
CA ASP A 55 -2.62 10.70 -5.59
C ASP A 55 -3.18 12.12 -5.77
N ARG A 56 -4.50 12.29 -5.70
CA ARG A 56 -5.16 13.59 -5.95
C ARG A 56 -5.51 14.36 -4.70
N TYR A 57 -5.69 13.69 -3.59
CA TYR A 57 -6.21 14.28 -2.37
C TYR A 57 -5.35 13.89 -1.18
N SER A 58 -4.56 14.82 -0.66
CA SER A 58 -3.75 14.60 0.55
C SER A 58 -4.59 14.25 1.79
N ALA A 59 -5.85 14.64 1.81
CA ALA A 59 -6.80 14.32 2.88
C ALA A 59 -7.75 13.17 2.49
N PHE A 60 -7.33 12.27 1.61
CA PHE A 60 -8.03 11.02 1.34
C PHE A 60 -7.46 9.93 2.24
N TYR A 61 -8.34 9.21 2.91
CA TYR A 61 -7.97 8.08 3.76
C TYR A 61 -8.84 6.88 3.40
N LEU A 62 -8.18 5.78 3.08
CA LEU A 62 -8.84 4.51 2.77
C LEU A 62 -9.01 3.69 4.04
N PHE A 63 -10.26 3.37 4.39
CA PHE A 63 -10.60 2.56 5.53
C PHE A 63 -10.95 1.14 5.10
N ALA A 64 -10.23 0.15 5.59
CA ALA A 64 -10.57 -1.25 5.46
C ALA A 64 -11.32 -1.73 6.71
N VAL A 65 -12.50 -2.28 6.51
CA VAL A 65 -13.28 -2.87 7.60
C VAL A 65 -13.13 -4.38 7.54
N ASN A 66 -12.47 -4.94 8.52
CA ASN A 66 -12.10 -6.35 8.58
C ASN A 66 -12.95 -7.12 9.60
N SER A 67 -13.22 -8.37 9.31
CA SER A 67 -13.76 -9.36 10.25
C SER A 67 -13.08 -10.70 10.00
N THR A 68 -13.19 -11.63 10.92
CA THR A 68 -12.73 -12.99 10.67
C THR A 68 -13.58 -13.66 9.58
N ASP A 69 -12.99 -14.62 8.87
CA ASP A 69 -13.69 -15.30 7.77
C ASP A 69 -14.97 -16.02 8.27
N ASN A 70 -14.93 -16.60 9.46
CA ASN A 70 -16.09 -17.22 10.08
C ASN A 70 -17.20 -16.22 10.37
N GLU A 71 -16.86 -15.09 11.00
CA GLU A 71 -17.85 -14.01 11.27
C GLU A 71 -18.45 -13.45 10.00
N ARG A 72 -17.63 -13.28 8.94
CA ARG A 72 -18.10 -12.83 7.63
C ARG A 72 -19.10 -13.81 7.03
N LYS A 73 -18.77 -15.10 7.02
CA LYS A 73 -19.65 -16.17 6.50
C LYS A 73 -20.95 -16.25 7.29
N ASP A 74 -20.88 -16.21 8.61
CA ASP A 74 -22.07 -16.27 9.48
C ASP A 74 -23.02 -15.09 9.21
N ARG A 75 -22.50 -13.87 9.06
CA ARG A 75 -23.31 -12.69 8.72
C ARG A 75 -23.96 -12.81 7.35
N LEU A 76 -23.22 -13.29 6.35
CA LEU A 76 -23.74 -13.46 5.00
C LEU A 76 -24.83 -14.53 4.96
N MET A 77 -24.67 -15.63 5.70
CA MET A 77 -25.69 -16.67 5.84
C MET A 77 -26.95 -16.13 6.54
N GLN A 78 -26.80 -15.28 7.56
CA GLN A 78 -27.95 -14.65 8.26
C GLN A 78 -28.80 -13.76 7.34
N ILE A 79 -28.20 -13.16 6.30
CA ILE A 79 -28.92 -12.35 5.31
C ILE A 79 -29.36 -13.13 4.07
N GLY A 80 -29.20 -14.47 4.09
CA GLY A 80 -29.78 -15.37 3.08
C GLY A 80 -28.80 -15.89 2.03
N PHE A 81 -27.50 -15.69 2.18
CA PHE A 81 -26.52 -16.33 1.30
C PHE A 81 -26.41 -17.82 1.61
N THR A 82 -26.21 -18.63 0.56
CA THR A 82 -25.93 -20.06 0.67
C THR A 82 -24.42 -20.32 0.55
N TYR A 83 -23.95 -21.48 0.96
CA TYR A 83 -22.52 -21.84 0.81
C TYR A 83 -22.04 -21.75 -0.65
N VAL A 84 -22.90 -22.10 -1.61
CA VAL A 84 -22.56 -22.00 -3.05
C VAL A 84 -22.41 -20.55 -3.47
N SER A 85 -23.34 -19.69 -3.08
CA SER A 85 -23.29 -18.26 -3.40
C SER A 85 -22.12 -17.55 -2.71
N LEU A 86 -21.69 -18.02 -1.54
CA LEU A 86 -20.48 -17.54 -0.86
C LEU A 86 -19.21 -17.90 -1.64
N ALA A 87 -19.11 -19.15 -2.10
CA ALA A 87 -17.96 -19.57 -2.91
C ALA A 87 -17.86 -18.81 -4.23
N ASP A 88 -18.98 -18.49 -4.86
CA ASP A 88 -19.01 -17.67 -6.08
C ASP A 88 -18.66 -16.19 -5.80
N LEU A 89 -19.06 -15.67 -4.64
CA LEU A 89 -18.68 -14.33 -4.20
C LEU A 89 -17.17 -14.27 -3.96
N ASP A 90 -16.61 -15.24 -3.23
CA ASP A 90 -15.18 -15.31 -2.94
C ASP A 90 -14.33 -15.37 -4.22
N LYS A 91 -14.74 -16.16 -5.21
CA LYS A 91 -14.05 -16.18 -6.51
C LYS A 91 -14.05 -14.83 -7.23
N LYS A 92 -15.11 -14.04 -7.08
CA LYS A 92 -15.21 -12.69 -7.68
C LYS A 92 -14.40 -11.65 -6.93
N GLU A 93 -14.35 -11.75 -5.60
CA GLU A 93 -13.68 -10.77 -4.74
C GLU A 93 -12.16 -11.04 -4.62
N TYR A 94 -11.74 -12.31 -4.76
CA TYR A 94 -10.36 -12.78 -4.67
C TYR A 94 -9.99 -13.57 -5.93
N PRO A 95 -9.93 -12.93 -7.11
CA PRO A 95 -9.59 -13.63 -8.34
C PRO A 95 -8.13 -14.10 -8.32
N SER A 96 -7.85 -15.22 -8.95
CA SER A 96 -6.48 -15.60 -9.30
C SER A 96 -5.98 -14.63 -10.40
N LEU A 97 -4.91 -13.91 -10.12
CA LEU A 97 -4.33 -12.96 -11.07
C LEU A 97 -3.43 -13.70 -12.05
N ASP A 98 -3.72 -13.57 -13.34
CA ASP A 98 -2.96 -14.20 -14.42
C ASP A 98 -1.91 -13.25 -15.06
N ASN A 99 -1.61 -12.12 -14.39
CA ASN A 99 -0.75 -11.05 -14.89
C ASN A 99 -1.17 -10.53 -16.28
N SER A 100 -2.46 -10.52 -16.55
CA SER A 100 -3.04 -10.03 -17.79
C SER A 100 -3.51 -8.58 -17.64
N ILE A 101 -3.76 -7.91 -18.79
CA ILE A 101 -4.36 -6.56 -18.79
C ILE A 101 -5.71 -6.55 -18.07
N ASN A 102 -6.41 -7.68 -18.03
CA ASN A 102 -7.69 -7.82 -17.37
C ASN A 102 -7.60 -7.63 -15.84
N ASP A 103 -6.45 -7.89 -15.23
CA ASP A 103 -6.24 -7.75 -13.78
C ASP A 103 -6.43 -6.30 -13.30
N PHE A 104 -6.23 -5.32 -14.20
CA PHE A 104 -6.50 -3.91 -13.88
C PHE A 104 -7.99 -3.58 -13.67
N TYR A 105 -8.88 -4.39 -14.22
CA TYR A 105 -10.33 -4.16 -14.18
C TYR A 105 -11.04 -5.01 -13.13
N HIS A 106 -10.39 -6.09 -12.69
CA HIS A 106 -11.00 -7.01 -11.75
C HIS A 106 -11.08 -6.41 -10.35
N ILE A 107 -12.09 -6.84 -9.62
CA ILE A 107 -12.18 -6.62 -8.19
C ILE A 107 -10.99 -7.32 -7.54
N ASN A 108 -10.25 -6.60 -6.72
CA ASN A 108 -9.14 -7.14 -5.94
C ASN A 108 -9.20 -6.55 -4.53
N ILE A 109 -10.01 -7.18 -3.71
CA ILE A 109 -10.24 -6.74 -2.32
C ILE A 109 -8.97 -6.87 -1.50
N GLU A 110 -8.22 -7.98 -1.66
CA GLU A 110 -6.99 -8.22 -0.92
C GLU A 110 -6.00 -7.06 -1.09
N LYS A 111 -5.72 -6.69 -2.34
CA LYS A 111 -4.79 -5.61 -2.64
C LYS A 111 -5.34 -4.24 -2.26
N THR A 112 -6.66 -4.06 -2.31
CA THR A 112 -7.31 -2.82 -1.86
C THR A 112 -7.20 -2.68 -0.34
N VAL A 113 -7.36 -3.77 0.41
CA VAL A 113 -7.16 -3.81 1.86
C VAL A 113 -5.70 -3.59 2.22
N GLU A 114 -4.75 -4.19 1.48
CA GLU A 114 -3.31 -4.02 1.71
C GLU A 114 -2.86 -2.55 1.64
N ILE A 115 -3.43 -1.77 0.72
CA ILE A 115 -3.11 -0.34 0.57
C ILE A 115 -3.93 0.59 1.47
N ALA A 116 -4.80 0.06 2.34
CA ALA A 116 -5.61 0.87 3.23
C ALA A 116 -4.76 1.61 4.28
N ASP A 117 -5.18 2.83 4.59
CA ASP A 117 -4.49 3.67 5.59
C ASP A 117 -4.93 3.32 7.01
N VAL A 118 -6.16 2.82 7.16
CA VAL A 118 -6.77 2.50 8.45
C VAL A 118 -7.47 1.16 8.38
N HIS A 119 -7.14 0.28 9.32
CA HIS A 119 -7.81 -1.01 9.48
C HIS A 119 -8.73 -0.99 10.69
N ILE A 120 -10.01 -1.21 10.45
CA ILE A 120 -11.05 -1.29 11.48
C ILE A 120 -11.44 -2.74 11.67
N ASN A 121 -11.35 -3.21 12.90
CA ASN A 121 -11.89 -4.52 13.25
C ASN A 121 -13.38 -4.40 13.54
N ASN A 122 -14.19 -5.21 12.86
CA ASN A 122 -15.62 -5.31 13.05
C ASN A 122 -15.98 -6.70 13.62
N PRO A 123 -15.74 -6.94 14.93
CA PRO A 123 -16.02 -8.22 15.55
C PRO A 123 -17.53 -8.49 15.54
N ASP A 124 -17.90 -9.77 15.60
CA ASP A 124 -19.30 -10.14 15.76
C ASP A 124 -19.79 -9.73 17.14
N SER A 125 -20.75 -8.81 17.17
CA SER A 125 -21.39 -8.36 18.39
C SER A 125 -22.79 -8.96 18.49
N LYS A 126 -23.00 -9.84 19.43
CA LYS A 126 -24.33 -10.38 19.73
C LYS A 126 -25.36 -9.27 20.02
N ALA A 127 -24.88 -8.16 20.55
CA ALA A 127 -25.71 -6.99 20.85
C ALA A 127 -26.06 -6.11 19.64
N LYS A 128 -25.47 -6.36 18.47
CA LYS A 128 -25.67 -5.56 17.22
C LYS A 128 -25.44 -4.04 17.39
N ASP A 129 -24.75 -3.62 18.44
CA ASP A 129 -24.55 -2.20 18.77
C ASP A 129 -23.34 -1.57 18.06
N PHE A 130 -22.50 -2.38 17.43
CA PHE A 130 -21.26 -1.95 16.77
C PHE A 130 -20.37 -1.04 17.62
N ALA A 131 -20.47 -1.13 18.96
CA ALA A 131 -19.77 -0.21 19.86
C ALA A 131 -18.27 -0.22 19.68
N VAL A 132 -17.66 -1.38 19.40
CA VAL A 132 -16.22 -1.52 19.14
C VAL A 132 -15.84 -0.80 17.84
N THR A 133 -16.57 -1.07 16.78
CA THR A 133 -16.36 -0.45 15.45
C THR A 133 -16.56 1.07 15.52
N LYS A 134 -17.61 1.54 16.19
CA LYS A 134 -17.87 2.98 16.37
C LYS A 134 -16.75 3.67 17.12
N ARG A 135 -16.25 3.09 18.21
CA ARG A 135 -15.12 3.66 18.97
C ARG A 135 -13.86 3.78 18.13
N GLN A 136 -13.54 2.77 17.30
CA GLN A 136 -12.41 2.82 16.40
C GLN A 136 -12.59 3.94 15.36
N ILE A 137 -13.77 4.04 14.73
CA ILE A 137 -14.06 5.10 13.75
C ILE A 137 -13.91 6.48 14.37
N ILE A 138 -14.49 6.71 15.56
CA ILE A 138 -14.39 8.00 16.26
C ILE A 138 -12.93 8.33 16.56
N ARG A 139 -12.14 7.35 17.03
CA ARG A 139 -10.72 7.53 17.32
C ARG A 139 -9.94 7.94 16.08
N TYR A 140 -10.12 7.26 14.96
CA TYR A 140 -9.40 7.57 13.72
C TYR A 140 -9.85 8.88 13.08
N ILE A 141 -11.15 9.22 13.14
CA ILE A 141 -11.64 10.53 12.71
C ILE A 141 -11.03 11.63 13.61
N GLY A 142 -10.98 11.41 14.91
CA GLY A 142 -10.34 12.33 15.85
C GLY A 142 -8.86 12.55 15.52
N LEU A 143 -8.13 11.47 15.17
CA LEU A 143 -6.72 11.55 14.76
C LEU A 143 -6.55 12.32 13.45
N ILE A 144 -7.42 12.11 12.46
CA ILE A 144 -7.39 12.79 11.16
C ILE A 144 -7.70 14.27 11.30
N MET A 145 -8.74 14.60 12.07
CA MET A 145 -9.20 16.00 12.21
C MET A 145 -8.34 16.84 13.16
N HIS A 146 -7.77 16.21 14.15
CA HIS A 146 -7.01 16.85 15.23
C HIS A 146 -5.76 16.04 15.58
N PRO A 147 -4.72 16.06 14.73
CA PRO A 147 -3.45 15.40 15.02
C PRO A 147 -2.88 15.83 16.38
N GLY A 148 -2.47 14.86 17.19
CA GLY A 148 -1.95 15.10 18.53
C GLY A 148 -2.99 15.04 19.68
N LEU A 149 -4.28 15.10 19.37
CA LEU A 149 -5.33 14.90 20.38
C LEU A 149 -5.43 13.43 20.83
N VAL A 150 -5.18 12.52 19.90
CA VAL A 150 -5.22 11.08 20.14
C VAL A 150 -3.79 10.53 20.11
N PRO A 151 -3.21 10.17 21.27
CA PRO A 151 -1.87 9.58 21.30
C PRO A 151 -1.87 8.19 20.67
N PRO A 152 -0.74 7.75 20.08
CA PRO A 152 -0.59 6.39 19.61
C PRO A 152 -0.68 5.40 20.78
N THR A 153 -1.16 4.21 20.52
CA THR A 153 -1.00 3.07 21.41
C THR A 153 0.46 2.62 21.47
N GLN A 154 0.84 1.84 22.47
CA GLN A 154 2.20 1.30 22.57
C GLN A 154 2.60 0.51 21.33
N ILE A 155 1.69 -0.31 20.79
CA ILE A 155 1.94 -1.06 19.54
C ILE A 155 2.12 -0.11 18.36
N GLU A 156 1.26 0.89 18.21
CA GLU A 156 1.39 1.89 17.13
C GLU A 156 2.71 2.67 17.24
N TYR A 157 3.15 3.00 18.44
CA TYR A 157 4.45 3.63 18.67
C TYR A 157 5.62 2.72 18.25
N CYS A 158 5.58 1.44 18.60
CA CYS A 158 6.58 0.46 18.17
C CYS A 158 6.58 0.31 16.64
N MET A 159 5.41 0.25 16.01
CA MET A 159 5.28 0.16 14.56
C MET A 159 5.76 1.41 13.85
N GLN A 160 5.52 2.59 14.41
CA GLN A 160 6.06 3.84 13.89
C GLN A 160 7.59 3.84 13.95
N THR A 161 8.18 3.43 15.06
CA THR A 161 9.63 3.32 15.21
C THR A 161 10.23 2.31 14.22
N ALA A 162 9.56 1.17 13.98
CA ALA A 162 9.96 0.21 12.96
C ALA A 162 9.87 0.82 11.56
N TYR A 163 8.83 1.59 11.28
CA TYR A 163 8.67 2.28 10.00
C TYR A 163 9.77 3.33 9.78
N ASP A 164 10.11 4.11 10.79
CA ASP A 164 11.18 5.10 10.72
C ASP A 164 12.54 4.41 10.52
N SER A 165 12.76 3.27 11.19
CA SER A 165 14.00 2.48 11.04
C SER A 165 14.22 1.99 9.62
N LYS A 166 13.16 1.66 8.85
CA LYS A 166 13.29 1.22 7.46
C LYS A 166 13.91 2.28 6.54
N LEU A 167 13.78 3.57 6.87
CA LEU A 167 14.35 4.66 6.08
C LEU A 167 15.88 4.63 6.03
N ASN A 168 16.50 3.90 6.96
CA ASN A 168 17.94 3.66 6.94
C ASN A 168 18.36 2.54 5.98
N SER A 169 17.39 1.84 5.38
CA SER A 169 17.67 0.76 4.43
C SER A 169 18.10 1.32 3.08
N GLY A 170 19.26 0.90 2.58
CA GLY A 170 19.73 1.18 1.22
C GLY A 170 19.24 0.17 0.18
N CYS A 171 18.25 -0.67 0.48
CA CYS A 171 17.71 -1.67 -0.44
C CYS A 171 16.73 -1.04 -1.42
N LEU A 172 16.88 -1.31 -2.72
CA LEU A 172 15.95 -0.82 -3.75
C LEU A 172 14.70 -1.68 -3.90
N SER A 173 14.81 -2.99 -3.67
CA SER A 173 13.69 -3.91 -3.88
C SER A 173 12.66 -3.83 -2.77
N ARG A 174 13.09 -3.83 -1.51
CA ARG A 174 12.22 -3.74 -0.34
C ARG A 174 12.98 -3.21 0.87
N GLN A 175 12.55 -2.07 1.37
CA GLN A 175 13.04 -1.53 2.62
C GLN A 175 12.23 -2.13 3.78
N VAL A 176 12.92 -2.69 4.76
CA VAL A 176 12.33 -3.29 5.96
C VAL A 176 12.95 -2.68 7.19
N GLY A 177 12.11 -2.27 8.14
CA GLY A 177 12.51 -1.89 9.48
C GLY A 177 11.87 -2.82 10.51
N ALA A 178 12.54 -3.02 11.62
CA ALA A 178 12.09 -3.88 12.71
C ALA A 178 12.39 -3.26 14.06
N VAL A 179 11.59 -3.62 15.04
CA VAL A 179 11.76 -3.23 16.44
C VAL A 179 11.64 -4.48 17.31
N ILE A 180 12.53 -4.61 18.28
CA ILE A 180 12.47 -5.62 19.33
C ILE A 180 12.02 -4.93 20.62
N THR A 181 11.00 -5.47 21.27
CA THR A 181 10.47 -4.94 22.52
C THR A 181 10.47 -5.99 23.62
N ASP A 182 10.41 -5.55 24.87
CA ASP A 182 10.02 -6.40 26.00
C ASP A 182 8.49 -6.63 26.03
N ARG A 183 8.01 -7.30 27.12
CA ARG A 183 6.59 -7.59 27.30
C ARG A 183 5.73 -6.33 27.57
N ASP A 184 6.35 -5.27 28.01
CA ASP A 184 5.72 -3.99 28.33
C ASP A 184 5.82 -2.98 27.19
N TYR A 185 6.24 -3.45 26.00
CA TYR A 185 6.45 -2.65 24.78
C TYR A 185 7.57 -1.60 24.91
N ASN A 186 8.51 -1.74 25.85
CA ASN A 186 9.71 -0.92 25.86
C ASN A 186 10.64 -1.38 24.73
N ILE A 187 11.08 -0.43 23.92
CA ILE A 187 11.95 -0.72 22.78
C ILE A 187 13.36 -1.06 23.29
N ILE A 188 13.80 -2.28 23.00
CA ILE A 188 15.15 -2.77 23.33
C ILE A 188 16.12 -2.46 22.20
N SER A 189 15.69 -2.67 20.94
CA SER A 189 16.55 -2.48 19.77
C SER A 189 15.71 -2.20 18.53
N THR A 190 16.34 -1.51 17.56
CA THR A 190 15.81 -1.28 16.23
C THR A 190 16.76 -1.85 15.19
N GLY A 191 16.23 -2.24 14.03
CA GLY A 191 17.06 -2.77 12.95
C GLY A 191 16.40 -2.51 11.58
N TRP A 192 17.19 -2.68 10.54
CA TRP A 192 16.73 -2.60 9.15
C TRP A 192 17.57 -3.51 8.26
N ASN A 193 17.04 -3.85 7.10
CA ASN A 193 17.79 -4.62 6.12
C ASN A 193 18.86 -3.73 5.45
N THR A 194 20.05 -4.25 5.32
CA THR A 194 21.18 -3.55 4.73
C THR A 194 22.01 -4.50 3.88
N ALA A 195 22.87 -3.94 3.03
CA ALA A 195 23.89 -4.73 2.36
C ALA A 195 24.85 -5.35 3.40
N PRO A 196 25.50 -6.49 3.09
CA PRO A 196 26.56 -7.04 3.92
C PRO A 196 27.63 -6.00 4.24
N SER A 197 28.34 -6.20 5.35
CA SER A 197 29.45 -5.31 5.73
C SER A 197 30.46 -5.19 4.58
N ASN A 198 30.96 -3.99 4.35
CA ASN A 198 31.87 -3.62 3.28
C ASN A 198 31.30 -3.69 1.85
N GLN A 199 30.02 -3.84 1.69
CA GLN A 199 29.38 -3.70 0.39
C GLN A 199 28.62 -2.37 0.26
N VAL A 200 28.57 -1.85 -0.95
CA VAL A 200 27.83 -0.63 -1.27
C VAL A 200 26.32 -0.94 -1.28
N PRO A 201 25.50 -0.15 -0.59
CA PRO A 201 24.04 -0.30 -0.66
C PRO A 201 23.53 -0.19 -2.09
N CYS A 202 22.49 -0.94 -2.43
CA CYS A 202 21.91 -0.94 -3.78
C CYS A 202 21.49 0.46 -4.27
N SER A 203 21.05 1.34 -3.34
CA SER A 203 20.66 2.73 -3.65
C SER A 203 21.84 3.63 -4.09
N LEU A 204 23.08 3.25 -3.76
CA LEU A 204 24.29 3.99 -4.12
C LEU A 204 25.06 3.30 -5.26
N ARG A 205 24.65 2.10 -5.66
CA ARG A 205 25.36 1.32 -6.68
C ARG A 205 25.06 1.88 -8.07
N SER A 206 26.13 2.16 -8.83
CA SER A 206 26.06 2.61 -10.21
C SER A 206 26.31 1.46 -11.18
N LEU A 207 25.26 0.93 -11.82
CA LEU A 207 25.42 -0.06 -12.90
C LEU A 207 26.14 0.54 -14.11
N GLN A 208 25.95 1.83 -14.37
CA GLN A 208 26.58 2.52 -15.48
C GLN A 208 28.11 2.63 -15.30
N ALA A 209 28.56 2.94 -14.09
CA ALA A 209 29.98 2.95 -13.74
C ALA A 209 30.59 1.56 -13.91
N LEU A 210 29.89 0.51 -13.48
CA LEU A 210 30.33 -0.87 -13.61
C LEU A 210 30.55 -1.30 -15.07
N VAL A 211 29.60 -0.89 -15.97
CA VAL A 211 29.67 -1.24 -17.41
C VAL A 211 30.77 -0.46 -18.12
N ARG A 212 30.93 0.83 -17.81
CA ARG A 212 31.89 1.73 -18.47
C ARG A 212 33.33 1.56 -17.98
N ASP A 213 33.54 0.72 -16.98
CA ASP A 213 34.87 0.55 -16.35
C ASP A 213 35.43 1.84 -15.75
N ASP A 214 34.52 2.66 -15.21
CA ASP A 214 34.89 3.92 -14.60
C ASP A 214 35.54 3.66 -13.24
N LYS A 215 36.85 3.60 -13.25
CA LYS A 215 37.65 3.35 -12.03
C LYS A 215 37.66 4.53 -11.08
N ASP A 216 37.24 5.69 -11.56
CA ASP A 216 37.22 6.93 -10.77
C ASP A 216 35.88 7.05 -9.97
N ASP A 217 34.85 6.26 -10.28
CA ASP A 217 33.62 6.21 -9.49
C ASP A 217 33.78 5.28 -8.27
N GLU A 218 34.56 5.74 -7.30
CA GLU A 218 34.80 5.00 -6.06
C GLU A 218 33.53 4.80 -5.21
N VAL A 219 32.50 5.64 -5.41
CA VAL A 219 31.31 5.64 -4.58
C VAL A 219 30.32 4.54 -4.98
N GLY A 220 30.26 4.21 -6.26
CA GLY A 220 29.29 3.25 -6.82
C GLY A 220 29.70 1.78 -6.76
N MET A 221 30.91 1.44 -6.30
CA MET A 221 31.46 0.08 -6.30
C MET A 221 32.06 -0.28 -4.95
N SER A 222 31.88 -1.54 -4.51
CA SER A 222 32.61 -2.09 -3.38
C SER A 222 34.06 -2.36 -3.74
N GLU A 223 34.91 -2.50 -2.73
CA GLU A 223 36.34 -2.88 -2.94
C GLU A 223 36.48 -4.20 -3.71
N TYR A 224 35.65 -5.19 -3.40
CA TYR A 224 35.61 -6.46 -4.12
C TYR A 224 35.23 -6.27 -5.60
N GLU A 225 34.24 -5.47 -5.91
CA GLU A 225 33.82 -5.17 -7.29
C GLU A 225 34.88 -4.39 -8.08
N ARG A 226 35.77 -3.66 -7.40
CA ARG A 226 36.90 -2.94 -8.04
C ARG A 226 38.11 -3.85 -8.31
N THR A 227 38.35 -4.83 -7.47
CA THR A 227 39.59 -5.64 -7.49
C THR A 227 39.39 -6.99 -8.16
N ASP A 228 38.23 -7.59 -8.13
CA ASP A 228 37.94 -8.89 -8.73
C ASP A 228 37.47 -8.74 -10.19
N GLU A 229 38.37 -9.05 -11.11
CA GLU A 229 38.14 -8.88 -12.55
C GLU A 229 37.17 -9.93 -13.10
N GLU A 230 37.24 -11.17 -12.61
CA GLU A 230 36.31 -12.24 -13.01
C GLU A 230 34.86 -11.92 -12.64
N TYR A 231 34.66 -11.41 -11.42
CA TYR A 231 33.36 -10.95 -10.97
C TYR A 231 32.85 -9.77 -11.80
N ARG A 232 33.71 -8.83 -12.13
CA ARG A 232 33.35 -7.67 -12.99
C ARG A 232 32.94 -8.10 -14.39
N GLU A 233 33.68 -9.02 -15.01
CA GLU A 233 33.33 -9.58 -16.33
C GLU A 233 31.99 -10.32 -16.29
N PHE A 234 31.77 -11.11 -15.23
CA PHE A 234 30.46 -11.76 -15.01
C PHE A 234 29.34 -10.74 -14.94
N LEU A 235 29.45 -9.69 -14.15
CA LEU A 235 28.43 -8.63 -14.05
C LEU A 235 28.23 -7.91 -15.38
N ARG A 236 29.28 -7.54 -16.09
CA ARG A 236 29.21 -6.92 -17.42
C ARG A 236 28.45 -7.80 -18.40
N SER A 237 28.71 -9.10 -18.40
CA SER A 237 28.01 -10.06 -19.26
C SER A 237 26.50 -10.12 -18.99
N LYS A 238 26.05 -9.83 -17.77
CA LYS A 238 24.64 -9.77 -17.40
C LYS A 238 24.00 -8.43 -17.75
N VAL A 239 24.73 -7.35 -17.55
CA VAL A 239 24.23 -5.98 -17.72
C VAL A 239 24.28 -5.53 -19.19
N SER A 240 25.20 -6.05 -20.01
CA SER A 240 25.29 -5.75 -21.45
C SER A 240 24.03 -6.07 -22.26
N LYS A 241 23.10 -6.85 -21.67
CA LYS A 241 21.79 -7.17 -22.25
C LYS A 241 20.71 -6.14 -21.91
N ILE A 242 21.01 -5.14 -21.06
CA ILE A 242 20.06 -4.10 -20.66
C ILE A 242 20.25 -2.91 -21.58
N ASP A 243 19.20 -2.53 -22.30
CA ASP A 243 19.18 -1.30 -23.08
C ASP A 243 18.98 -0.09 -22.18
N PHE A 244 20.06 0.61 -21.87
CA PHE A 244 20.03 1.80 -21.02
C PHE A 244 19.36 3.01 -21.68
N SER A 245 19.10 2.98 -22.99
CA SER A 245 18.40 4.09 -23.69
C SER A 245 16.93 4.19 -23.27
N LEU A 246 16.37 3.14 -22.67
CA LEU A 246 14.98 3.09 -22.20
C LEU A 246 14.78 3.59 -20.76
N LEU A 247 15.88 3.98 -20.07
CA LEU A 247 15.82 4.41 -18.67
C LEU A 247 15.91 5.94 -18.48
N HIS A 248 15.66 6.71 -19.52
CA HIS A 248 15.61 8.18 -19.50
C HIS A 248 14.18 8.69 -19.64
#